data_892e206ca1fe917797a64898ec84550b
#
_entry.id   892e206ca1fe917797a64898ec84550b
#
_cell.length_a   1.000
_cell.length_b   1.000
_cell.length_c   1.000
_cell.angle_alpha   90.00
_cell.angle_beta   90.00
_cell.angle_gamma   90.00
#
_symmetry.space_group_name_H-M   'P 1'
#
loop_
_entity.id
_entity.type
_entity.pdbx_description
1 polymer ?
#
loop_
_entity_poly.entity_id
_entity_poly.type
_entity_poly.pdbx_seq_one_letter_code
_entity_poly.pdbx_strand_id
1 'polypeptide(L)' 'LQSKADPIADLVENLAAEQKARATYDNILRLSDDPDVNEVIKFLREREVVHFQRFGELLNFYQEQIENCAK' A
#
# COMPACT_ATOMS: atom_id res chain seq x y z
N LEU A 1 -2.63 -14.33 18.98
CA LEU A 1 -1.32 -13.77 19.25
C LEU A 1 -0.46 -13.79 18.01
N GLN A 2 -0.05 -12.61 17.58
CA GLN A 2 0.81 -12.55 16.42
C GLN A 2 2.20 -13.08 16.74
N SER A 3 2.61 -14.01 15.95
CA SER A 3 3.96 -14.52 16.00
C SER A 3 4.93 -13.40 15.58
N LYS A 4 6.09 -13.36 16.18
CA LYS A 4 7.15 -12.44 15.76
C LYS A 4 7.63 -12.73 14.35
N ALA A 5 7.22 -13.84 13.77
CA ALA A 5 7.62 -14.27 12.43
C ALA A 5 6.78 -13.67 11.32
N ASP A 6 5.74 -12.86 11.65
CA ASP A 6 4.79 -12.38 10.64
C ASP A 6 4.78 -10.89 10.30
N PRO A 7 5.85 -10.11 10.50
CA PRO A 7 5.84 -8.72 10.01
C PRO A 7 5.79 -8.64 8.48
N ILE A 8 6.35 -9.62 7.79
CA ILE A 8 6.32 -9.65 6.33
C ILE A 8 4.92 -9.96 5.82
N ALA A 9 4.23 -10.92 6.45
CA ALA A 9 2.85 -11.23 6.08
C ALA A 9 1.93 -10.03 6.29
N ASP A 10 2.09 -9.32 7.40
CA ASP A 10 1.31 -8.11 7.67
C ASP A 10 1.58 -7.02 6.64
N LEU A 11 2.83 -6.84 6.23
CA LEU A 11 3.20 -5.89 5.19
C LEU A 11 2.55 -6.25 3.86
N VAL A 12 2.58 -7.51 3.48
CA VAL A 12 1.98 -7.97 2.22
C VAL A 12 0.47 -7.75 2.24
N GLU A 13 -0.19 -8.04 3.36
CA GLU A 13 -1.62 -7.78 3.51
C GLU A 13 -1.95 -6.30 3.42
N ASN A 14 -1.13 -5.45 4.03
CA ASN A 14 -1.31 -4.00 3.96
C ASN A 14 -1.13 -3.49 2.53
N LEU A 15 -0.15 -4.00 1.80
CA LEU A 15 0.06 -3.64 0.40
C LEU A 15 -1.14 -4.03 -0.46
N ALA A 16 -1.69 -5.22 -0.24
CA ALA A 16 -2.87 -5.68 -0.97
C ALA A 16 -4.07 -4.80 -0.69
N ALA A 17 -4.29 -4.42 0.57
CA ALA A 17 -5.37 -3.51 0.97
C ALA A 17 -5.21 -2.13 0.34
N GLU A 18 -3.98 -1.60 0.31
CA GLU A 18 -3.67 -0.32 -0.30
C GLU A 18 -3.93 -0.33 -1.80
N GLN A 19 -3.57 -1.40 -2.49
CA GLN A 19 -3.83 -1.56 -3.93
C GLN A 19 -5.32 -1.62 -4.21
N LYS A 20 -6.08 -2.31 -3.37
CA LYS A 20 -7.53 -2.40 -3.51
C LYS A 20 -8.19 -1.03 -3.34
N ALA A 21 -7.75 -0.27 -2.35
CA ALA A 21 -8.24 1.10 -2.12
C ALA A 21 -7.92 1.99 -3.32
N ARG A 22 -6.73 1.88 -3.86
CA ARG A 22 -6.30 2.65 -5.03
C ARG A 22 -7.18 2.37 -6.25
N ALA A 23 -7.48 1.09 -6.51
CA ALA A 23 -8.37 0.71 -7.60
C ALA A 23 -9.77 1.30 -7.39
N THR A 24 -10.26 1.30 -6.16
CA THR A 24 -11.54 1.91 -5.81
C THR A 24 -11.53 3.41 -6.08
N TYR A 25 -10.47 4.11 -5.68
CA TYR A 25 -10.33 5.55 -5.95
C TYR A 25 -10.31 5.84 -7.45
N ASP A 26 -9.59 5.06 -8.22
CA ASP A 26 -9.53 5.22 -9.68
C ASP A 26 -10.90 5.02 -10.31
N ASN A 27 -11.68 4.06 -9.84
CA ASN A 27 -13.05 3.84 -10.31
C ASN A 27 -13.96 5.01 -9.97
N ILE A 28 -13.85 5.55 -8.77
CA ILE A 28 -14.65 6.72 -8.36
C ILE A 28 -14.31 7.91 -9.26
N LEU A 29 -13.02 8.18 -9.48
CA LEU A 29 -12.59 9.29 -10.33
C LEU A 29 -13.09 9.16 -11.76
N ARG A 30 -13.16 7.92 -12.26
CA ARG A 30 -13.65 7.66 -13.61
C ARG A 30 -15.14 7.91 -13.74
N LEU A 31 -15.90 7.66 -12.70
CA LEU A 31 -17.36 7.73 -12.74
C LEU A 31 -17.94 9.02 -12.18
N SER A 32 -17.20 9.77 -11.39
CA SER A 32 -17.71 10.96 -10.71
C SER A 32 -17.52 12.22 -11.55
N ASP A 33 -18.58 13.01 -11.64
CA ASP A 33 -18.54 14.34 -12.25
C ASP A 33 -18.48 15.47 -11.21
N ASP A 34 -18.43 15.12 -9.93
CA ASP A 34 -18.41 16.12 -8.86
C ASP A 34 -16.97 16.57 -8.59
N PRO A 35 -16.61 17.84 -8.85
CA PRO A 35 -15.25 18.32 -8.63
C PRO A 35 -14.78 18.22 -7.19
N ASP A 36 -15.67 18.41 -6.21
CA ASP A 36 -15.31 18.35 -4.80
C ASP A 36 -14.96 16.93 -4.38
N VAL A 37 -15.77 15.97 -4.83
CA VAL A 37 -15.48 14.56 -4.60
C VAL A 37 -14.16 14.17 -5.25
N ASN A 38 -13.95 14.60 -6.48
CA ASN A 38 -12.74 14.28 -7.24
C ASN A 38 -11.49 14.81 -6.57
N GLU A 39 -11.52 16.03 -6.00
CA GLU A 39 -10.38 16.58 -5.29
C GLU A 39 -10.01 15.76 -4.05
N VAL A 40 -11.02 15.38 -3.25
CA VAL A 40 -10.79 14.57 -2.05
C VAL A 40 -10.21 13.21 -2.44
N ILE A 41 -10.77 12.58 -3.46
CA ILE A 41 -10.32 11.26 -3.91
C ILE A 41 -8.90 11.34 -4.47
N LYS A 42 -8.54 12.37 -5.22
CA LYS A 42 -7.18 12.57 -5.71
C LYS A 42 -6.18 12.71 -4.56
N PHE A 43 -6.55 13.44 -3.53
CA PHE A 43 -5.71 13.59 -2.34
C PHE A 43 -5.47 12.25 -1.65
N LEU A 44 -6.54 11.47 -1.46
CA LEU A 44 -6.42 10.15 -0.85
C LEU A 44 -5.58 9.20 -1.71
N ARG A 45 -5.74 9.27 -3.02
CA ARG A 45 -4.98 8.47 -3.96
C ARG A 45 -3.49 8.79 -3.91
N GLU A 46 -3.13 10.06 -3.79
CA GLU A 46 -1.73 10.47 -3.64
C GLU A 46 -1.12 9.93 -2.35
N ARG A 47 -1.87 9.95 -1.27
CA ARG A 47 -1.42 9.37 0.00
C ARG A 47 -1.20 7.87 -0.12
N GLU A 48 -2.08 7.18 -0.85
CA GLU A 48 -1.94 5.75 -1.11
C GLU A 48 -0.64 5.44 -1.86
N VAL A 49 -0.31 6.24 -2.86
CA VAL A 49 0.93 6.05 -3.63
C VAL A 49 2.15 6.16 -2.72
N VAL A 50 2.18 7.14 -1.83
CA VAL A 50 3.28 7.32 -0.88
C VAL A 50 3.37 6.14 0.08
N HIS A 51 2.24 5.70 0.64
CA HIS A 51 2.21 4.55 1.54
C HIS A 51 2.68 3.28 0.85
N PHE A 52 2.22 3.04 -0.36
CA PHE A 52 2.62 1.88 -1.15
C PHE A 52 4.13 1.86 -1.36
N GLN A 53 4.71 3.00 -1.69
CA GLN A 53 6.15 3.14 -1.89
C GLN A 53 6.92 2.80 -0.60
N ARG A 54 6.46 3.32 0.54
CA ARG A 54 7.09 3.06 1.83
C ARG A 54 7.02 1.59 2.21
N PHE A 55 5.88 0.96 2.01
CA PHE A 55 5.73 -0.48 2.28
C PHE A 55 6.63 -1.30 1.36
N GLY A 56 6.74 -0.93 0.11
CA GLY A 56 7.63 -1.60 -0.84
C GLY A 56 9.09 -1.51 -0.42
N GLU A 57 9.53 -0.34 0.00
CA GLU A 57 10.89 -0.13 0.49
C GLU A 57 11.17 -0.97 1.74
N LEU A 58 10.22 -1.00 2.67
CA LEU A 58 10.36 -1.78 3.90
C LEU A 58 10.39 -3.28 3.60
N LEU A 59 9.57 -3.74 2.67
CA LEU A 59 9.56 -5.13 2.25
C LEU A 59 10.90 -5.53 1.64
N ASN A 60 11.47 -4.67 0.80
CA ASN A 60 12.79 -4.89 0.23
C ASN A 60 13.86 -4.97 1.31
N PHE A 61 13.79 -4.10 2.30
CA PHE A 61 14.72 -4.13 3.42
C PHE A 61 14.68 -5.48 4.15
N TYR A 62 13.48 -5.98 4.46
CA TYR A 62 13.34 -7.27 5.11
C TYR A 62 13.84 -8.41 4.24
N GLN A 63 13.58 -8.35 2.96
CA GLN A 63 14.05 -9.38 2.03
C GLN A 63 15.57 -9.43 2.00
N GLU A 64 16.24 -8.28 1.97
CA GLU A 64 17.69 -8.21 2.04
C GLU A 64 18.24 -8.78 3.34
N GLN A 65 17.57 -8.52 4.47
CA GLN A 65 17.97 -9.07 5.75
C GLN A 65 17.90 -10.59 5.75
N ILE A 66 16.85 -11.16 5.19
CA ILE A 66 16.68 -12.60 5.09
C ILE A 66 17.79 -13.20 4.21
N GLU A 67 18.07 -12.62 3.07
CA GLU A 67 19.11 -13.08 2.16
C GLU A 67 20.49 -13.03 2.82
N ASN A 68 20.77 -11.97 3.55
CA ASN A 68 22.04 -11.85 4.26
C ASN A 68 22.19 -12.88 5.37
N CYS A 69 21.10 -13.22 6.06
CA CYS A 69 21.14 -14.24 7.09
C CYS A 69 21.31 -15.65 6.51
N ALA A 70 20.85 -15.87 5.28
CA ALA A 70 20.95 -17.16 4.62
C ALA A 70 22.35 -17.48 4.12
N LYS A 71 23.21 -16.50 4.04
CA LYS A 71 24.62 -16.68 3.67
C LYS A 71 25.44 -17.05 4.89
#